data_0a16c39610024e51f2056de74b82b26b
#
_entry.id   0a16c39610024e51f2056de74b82b26b
#
_cell.length_a   1.000
_cell.length_b   1.000
_cell.length_c   1.000
_cell.angle_alpha   90.00
_cell.angle_beta   90.00
_cell.angle_gamma   90.00
#
_symmetry.space_group_name_H-M   'P 1'
#
loop_
_entity.id
_entity.type
_entity.pdbx_description
1 polymer ?
#
loop_
_entity_poly.entity_id
_entity_poly.type
_entity_poly.pdbx_seq_one_letter_code
_entity_poly.pdbx_strand_id
1 'polypeptide(L)'
;MSFPRHDTTARPHRATTRAASERLADVIAIAAVLITLCGACGNNGPTNSPPDPALIAQGKDIFRFDTYGDESFWTDTLHLNLVIMSAVDPTTALAVGLKVDTDSLPPEVVQGIQSGAISLTSPATTVALLKLNAVIGVKGLVVNAGDHDSLVRVGITCAFCHSTADNSFAPGIGKRLDGWPNRDLNPGAIIALSPAVTPGQKAVYNSWGAGKYDPRYNFDGQNGPQVIPPAYGLEGIHRITVTGDGEDVAYWNRYVGVTQMHGHGVFSEPRTGVNVNNTPPDDITAKLPALQAYQLSLAAPAPPSGSFDPAAAERGKLVFAGAGKCAQCHSGSAFTDANIRLHAPSEVVSEPEPGSAPSYASRSATKMYRTAPLRGLWQHAPYFHNGTAPTLEAVVEIYDARKSLGLTAQQKADLVQYLKSL
;
A
#
# COMPACT_ATOMS: atom_id res chain seq x y z
N MET A 1 -0.57 -71.84 -11.95
CA MET A 1 -1.47 -72.65 -12.79
C MET A 1 -1.78 -71.83 -14.03
N SER A 2 -1.00 -72.05 -15.06
CA SER A 2 -1.29 -72.70 -16.35
C SER A 2 -2.13 -71.81 -17.29
N PHE A 3 -1.44 -71.37 -18.31
CA PHE A 3 -1.94 -70.96 -19.64
C PHE A 3 -2.83 -71.97 -20.30
N PRO A 4 -3.55 -71.67 -21.39
CA PRO A 4 -2.91 -71.85 -22.68
C PRO A 4 -3.14 -70.80 -23.77
N ARG A 5 -2.20 -70.88 -24.73
CA ARG A 5 -2.16 -70.25 -26.06
C ARG A 5 -3.07 -70.96 -27.03
N HIS A 6 -3.53 -70.24 -28.10
CA HIS A 6 -3.60 -70.76 -29.48
C HIS A 6 -3.66 -69.58 -30.44
N ASP A 7 -2.79 -69.59 -31.28
CA ASP A 7 -2.23 -69.59 -32.61
C ASP A 7 -3.30 -69.83 -33.71
N THR A 8 -3.21 -69.11 -34.82
CA THR A 8 -3.02 -69.49 -36.20
C THR A 8 -3.54 -68.44 -37.24
N THR A 9 -2.60 -67.93 -38.02
CA THR A 9 -2.49 -67.95 -39.51
C THR A 9 -3.68 -67.52 -40.36
N ALA A 10 -3.58 -66.60 -41.19
CA ALA A 10 -3.00 -66.44 -42.51
C ALA A 10 -3.97 -65.91 -43.58
N ARG A 11 -3.47 -65.04 -44.34
CA ARG A 11 -3.39 -64.78 -45.79
C ARG A 11 -4.11 -63.56 -46.38
N PRO A 12 -3.60 -63.01 -47.45
CA PRO A 12 -3.85 -61.61 -47.84
C PRO A 12 -4.86 -61.50 -48.98
N HIS A 13 -5.57 -60.41 -49.09
CA HIS A 13 -6.29 -60.02 -50.28
C HIS A 13 -5.90 -58.61 -50.75
N ARG A 14 -5.49 -58.53 -52.00
CA ARG A 14 -5.32 -57.32 -52.81
C ARG A 14 -6.59 -56.47 -52.81
N ALA A 15 -6.45 -55.20 -52.54
CA ALA A 15 -7.46 -54.20 -52.89
C ALA A 15 -6.76 -52.91 -53.30
N THR A 16 -6.77 -52.69 -54.52
CA THR A 16 -7.01 -51.59 -55.46
C THR A 16 -6.69 -50.15 -54.96
N THR A 17 -5.76 -49.59 -55.65
CA THR A 17 -5.27 -48.22 -55.64
C THR A 17 -6.26 -47.24 -56.23
N ARG A 18 -7.36 -46.89 -55.53
CA ARG A 18 -8.26 -45.80 -55.98
C ARG A 18 -8.88 -44.96 -54.87
N ALA A 19 -8.41 -45.05 -53.68
CA ALA A 19 -8.96 -44.31 -52.50
C ALA A 19 -7.98 -43.35 -51.83
N ALA A 20 -6.83 -43.03 -52.48
CA ALA A 20 -5.79 -42.21 -51.85
C ALA A 20 -5.88 -40.71 -52.20
N SER A 21 -6.64 -40.33 -53.26
CA SER A 21 -6.74 -38.92 -53.67
C SER A 21 -7.87 -38.13 -53.04
N GLU A 22 -8.95 -38.79 -52.58
CA GLU A 22 -10.06 -38.10 -51.95
C GLU A 22 -9.83 -37.85 -50.44
N ARG A 23 -9.02 -38.69 -49.77
CA ARG A 23 -8.69 -38.47 -48.33
C ARG A 23 -7.66 -37.38 -48.08
N LEU A 24 -6.90 -36.98 -49.10
CA LEU A 24 -5.88 -35.93 -48.97
C LEU A 24 -6.52 -34.51 -49.01
N ALA A 25 -7.65 -34.38 -49.69
CA ALA A 25 -8.41 -33.13 -49.76
C ALA A 25 -9.14 -32.81 -48.44
N ASP A 26 -9.71 -33.83 -47.77
CA ASP A 26 -10.41 -33.68 -46.49
C ASP A 26 -9.45 -33.37 -45.32
N VAL A 27 -8.25 -33.93 -45.35
CA VAL A 27 -7.22 -33.66 -44.32
C VAL A 27 -6.66 -32.23 -44.46
N ILE A 28 -6.54 -31.71 -45.70
CA ILE A 28 -6.07 -30.34 -45.92
C ILE A 28 -7.16 -29.33 -45.54
N ALA A 29 -8.45 -29.63 -45.72
CA ALA A 29 -9.57 -28.75 -45.32
C ALA A 29 -9.71 -28.70 -43.79
N ILE A 30 -9.48 -29.78 -43.06
CA ILE A 30 -9.53 -29.81 -41.60
C ILE A 30 -8.30 -29.11 -40.99
N ALA A 31 -7.11 -29.21 -41.60
CA ALA A 31 -5.93 -28.50 -41.16
C ALA A 31 -6.04 -26.97 -41.38
N ALA A 32 -6.69 -26.53 -42.45
CA ALA A 32 -6.92 -25.10 -42.72
C ALA A 32 -7.93 -24.46 -41.77
N VAL A 33 -8.95 -25.20 -41.30
CA VAL A 33 -9.93 -24.71 -40.30
C VAL A 33 -9.35 -24.72 -38.90
N LEU A 34 -8.44 -25.64 -38.57
CA LEU A 34 -7.73 -25.65 -37.27
C LEU A 34 -6.69 -24.55 -37.16
N ILE A 35 -6.07 -24.12 -38.26
CA ILE A 35 -5.10 -22.99 -38.24
C ILE A 35 -5.83 -21.65 -38.09
N THR A 36 -7.06 -21.51 -38.57
CA THR A 36 -7.85 -20.28 -38.41
C THR A 36 -8.47 -20.14 -36.99
N LEU A 37 -8.62 -21.24 -36.25
CA LEU A 37 -9.11 -21.22 -34.87
C LEU A 37 -7.99 -21.05 -33.81
N CYS A 38 -6.74 -21.32 -34.15
CA CYS A 38 -5.58 -21.06 -33.29
C CYS A 38 -5.02 -19.63 -33.42
N GLY A 39 -5.52 -18.83 -34.39
CA GLY A 39 -5.13 -17.42 -34.55
C GLY A 39 -5.79 -16.45 -33.56
N ALA A 40 -6.68 -16.94 -32.69
CA ALA A 40 -7.37 -16.11 -31.66
C ALA A 40 -6.90 -16.39 -30.23
N CYS A 41 -5.88 -17.22 -30.02
CA CYS A 41 -5.12 -17.20 -28.77
C CYS A 41 -4.20 -15.98 -28.83
N GLY A 42 -4.74 -14.82 -28.44
CA GLY A 42 -3.97 -13.60 -28.30
C GLY A 42 -2.74 -13.89 -27.43
N ASN A 43 -1.59 -13.49 -27.92
CA ASN A 43 -0.39 -13.32 -27.13
C ASN A 43 -0.76 -12.34 -25.97
N ASN A 44 -1.17 -12.87 -24.84
CA ASN A 44 -1.18 -12.17 -23.57
C ASN A 44 0.23 -12.10 -23.00
N GLY A 45 1.18 -11.67 -23.82
CA GLY A 45 2.40 -11.06 -23.32
C GLY A 45 1.98 -9.73 -22.67
N PRO A 46 2.73 -9.22 -21.67
CA PRO A 46 2.42 -7.94 -21.04
C PRO A 46 2.31 -6.90 -22.17
N THR A 47 1.08 -6.48 -22.47
CA THR A 47 0.85 -5.38 -23.39
C THR A 47 1.42 -4.14 -22.73
N ASN A 48 2.48 -3.55 -23.30
CA ASN A 48 3.01 -2.23 -22.94
C ASN A 48 2.02 -1.10 -23.33
N SER A 49 0.74 -1.37 -23.30
CA SER A 49 -0.27 -0.34 -23.45
C SER A 49 -0.30 0.48 -22.15
N PRO A 50 -0.28 1.82 -22.24
CA PRO A 50 -0.45 2.65 -21.06
C PRO A 50 -1.75 2.26 -20.34
N PRO A 51 -1.80 2.32 -18.99
CA PRO A 51 -2.99 1.98 -18.25
C PRO A 51 -4.18 2.79 -18.73
N ASP A 52 -5.36 2.16 -18.81
CA ASP A 52 -6.60 2.82 -19.23
C ASP A 52 -6.91 4.00 -18.30
N PRO A 53 -7.01 5.25 -18.83
CA PRO A 53 -7.31 6.43 -18.01
C PRO A 53 -8.65 6.32 -17.25
N ALA A 54 -9.65 5.61 -17.81
CA ALA A 54 -10.92 5.40 -17.13
C ALA A 54 -10.75 4.47 -15.93
N LEU A 55 -9.94 3.42 -16.05
CA LEU A 55 -9.62 2.53 -14.96
C LEU A 55 -8.83 3.26 -13.84
N ILE A 56 -7.89 4.13 -14.21
CA ILE A 56 -7.16 4.98 -13.25
C ILE A 56 -8.12 5.92 -12.52
N ALA A 57 -9.03 6.59 -13.23
CA ALA A 57 -10.02 7.48 -12.62
C ALA A 57 -10.92 6.73 -11.64
N GLN A 58 -11.42 5.55 -12.00
CA GLN A 58 -12.19 4.69 -11.11
C GLN A 58 -11.36 4.30 -9.86
N GLY A 59 -10.11 3.94 -10.06
CA GLY A 59 -9.20 3.58 -8.97
C GLY A 59 -8.93 4.74 -8.00
N LYS A 60 -8.87 5.97 -8.52
CA LYS A 60 -8.75 7.21 -7.72
C LYS A 60 -9.97 7.40 -6.81
N ASP A 61 -11.17 7.23 -7.34
CA ASP A 61 -12.40 7.33 -6.56
C ASP A 61 -12.47 6.25 -5.48
N ILE A 62 -12.11 5.02 -5.81
CA ILE A 62 -12.00 3.91 -4.84
C ILE A 62 -10.98 4.26 -3.75
N PHE A 63 -9.78 4.66 -4.10
CA PHE A 63 -8.71 5.01 -3.16
C PHE A 63 -9.12 6.11 -2.18
N ARG A 64 -9.85 7.12 -2.67
CA ARG A 64 -10.22 8.30 -1.90
C ARG A 64 -11.48 8.13 -1.06
N PHE A 65 -12.46 7.33 -1.54
CA PHE A 65 -13.81 7.39 -1.01
C PHE A 65 -14.46 6.04 -0.72
N ASP A 66 -13.85 4.91 -1.09
CA ASP A 66 -14.45 3.59 -0.89
C ASP A 66 -14.02 3.00 0.46
N THR A 67 -14.99 2.62 1.26
CA THR A 67 -14.81 2.01 2.58
C THR A 67 -14.94 0.49 2.55
N TYR A 68 -15.34 -0.08 1.41
CA TYR A 68 -15.60 -1.51 1.27
C TYR A 68 -16.64 -2.05 2.28
N GLY A 69 -17.53 -1.20 2.81
CA GLY A 69 -18.50 -1.58 3.83
C GLY A 69 -17.96 -1.67 5.26
N ASP A 70 -16.79 -1.10 5.53
CA ASP A 70 -16.13 -1.14 6.84
C ASP A 70 -16.85 -0.33 7.92
N GLU A 71 -17.88 0.45 7.56
CA GLU A 71 -18.73 1.17 8.51
C GLU A 71 -19.37 0.25 9.55
N SER A 72 -19.58 -1.02 9.23
CA SER A 72 -20.06 -2.02 10.19
C SER A 72 -19.07 -2.21 11.36
N PHE A 73 -17.77 -2.09 11.10
CA PHE A 73 -16.77 -2.17 12.14
C PHE A 73 -16.55 -0.82 12.85
N TRP A 74 -16.33 0.26 12.08
CA TRP A 74 -15.98 1.57 12.64
C TRP A 74 -17.17 2.23 13.37
N THR A 75 -18.41 1.95 12.92
CA THR A 75 -19.63 2.46 13.55
C THR A 75 -20.22 1.49 14.54
N ASP A 76 -20.56 0.25 14.11
CA ASP A 76 -21.38 -0.64 14.93
C ASP A 76 -20.55 -1.34 16.01
N THR A 77 -19.26 -1.61 15.75
CA THR A 77 -18.37 -2.26 16.73
C THR A 77 -17.59 -1.23 17.57
N LEU A 78 -16.96 -0.25 16.92
CA LEU A 78 -16.10 0.72 17.60
C LEU A 78 -16.85 1.96 18.12
N HIS A 79 -18.08 2.21 17.66
CA HIS A 79 -18.91 3.36 18.02
C HIS A 79 -18.25 4.71 17.79
N LEU A 80 -17.35 4.83 16.79
CA LEU A 80 -16.61 6.06 16.56
C LEU A 80 -17.46 7.20 16.03
N ASN A 81 -18.60 6.93 15.37
CA ASN A 81 -19.57 7.97 14.99
C ASN A 81 -20.08 8.75 16.23
N LEU A 82 -20.36 8.06 17.35
CA LEU A 82 -20.80 8.70 18.59
C LEU A 82 -19.67 9.51 19.25
N VAL A 83 -18.46 8.98 19.24
CA VAL A 83 -17.27 9.67 19.75
C VAL A 83 -17.00 10.95 18.95
N ILE A 84 -17.08 10.88 17.61
CA ILE A 84 -16.88 12.04 16.74
C ILE A 84 -17.93 13.12 17.04
N MET A 85 -19.20 12.77 17.09
CA MET A 85 -20.28 13.73 17.35
C MET A 85 -20.19 14.41 18.72
N SER A 86 -19.64 13.72 19.72
CA SER A 86 -19.62 14.23 21.09
C SER A 86 -18.32 14.89 21.53
N ALA A 87 -17.16 14.48 20.95
CA ALA A 87 -15.86 14.81 21.51
C ALA A 87 -14.75 15.16 20.50
N VAL A 88 -14.97 15.00 19.19
CA VAL A 88 -13.92 15.24 18.21
C VAL A 88 -14.22 16.49 17.40
N ASP A 89 -13.70 17.61 17.84
CA ASP A 89 -13.66 18.85 17.05
C ASP A 89 -12.51 18.82 16.01
N PRO A 90 -12.49 19.75 15.03
CA PRO A 90 -11.44 19.83 14.03
C PRO A 90 -10.02 19.95 14.63
N THR A 91 -9.85 20.66 15.74
CA THR A 91 -8.53 20.81 16.40
C THR A 91 -8.04 19.47 16.94
N THR A 92 -8.93 18.73 17.60
CA THR A 92 -8.65 17.37 18.09
C THR A 92 -8.36 16.41 16.93
N ALA A 93 -9.13 16.49 15.84
CA ALA A 93 -8.91 15.67 14.65
C ALA A 93 -7.55 15.94 14.00
N LEU A 94 -7.16 17.20 13.85
CA LEU A 94 -5.84 17.60 13.35
C LEU A 94 -4.71 17.17 14.28
N ALA A 95 -4.91 17.21 15.60
CA ALA A 95 -3.90 16.80 16.58
C ALA A 95 -3.57 15.32 16.53
N VAL A 96 -4.50 14.45 16.11
CA VAL A 96 -4.24 13.02 15.83
C VAL A 96 -3.85 12.76 14.38
N GLY A 97 -3.54 13.82 13.62
CA GLY A 97 -2.97 13.76 12.27
C GLY A 97 -3.97 13.59 11.14
N LEU A 98 -5.28 13.73 11.38
CA LEU A 98 -6.24 13.82 10.28
C LEU A 98 -5.97 15.08 9.45
N LYS A 99 -6.34 15.06 8.18
CA LYS A 99 -6.07 16.14 7.23
C LYS A 99 -7.35 16.61 6.55
N VAL A 100 -7.37 17.86 6.11
CA VAL A 100 -8.50 18.45 5.39
C VAL A 100 -8.08 18.85 3.98
N ASP A 101 -8.85 18.40 3.01
CA ASP A 101 -8.70 18.71 1.59
C ASP A 101 -9.43 20.02 1.27
N THR A 102 -8.68 21.07 0.96
CA THR A 102 -9.24 22.37 0.61
C THR A 102 -10.04 22.36 -0.69
N ASP A 103 -9.71 21.45 -1.63
CA ASP A 103 -10.45 21.34 -2.90
C ASP A 103 -11.88 20.78 -2.69
N SER A 104 -12.16 20.19 -1.53
CA SER A 104 -13.50 19.73 -1.12
C SER A 104 -14.29 20.76 -0.35
N LEU A 105 -13.72 21.94 -0.05
CA LEU A 105 -14.37 22.98 0.72
C LEU A 105 -15.04 24.01 -0.20
N PRO A 106 -16.34 24.31 -0.03
CA PRO A 106 -16.97 25.47 -0.65
C PRO A 106 -16.27 26.78 -0.24
N PRO A 107 -16.21 27.80 -1.13
CA PRO A 107 -15.54 29.06 -0.84
C PRO A 107 -16.02 29.73 0.44
N GLU A 108 -17.32 29.68 0.74
CA GLU A 108 -17.93 30.24 1.96
C GLU A 108 -17.44 29.54 3.24
N VAL A 109 -17.15 28.24 3.16
CA VAL A 109 -16.56 27.46 4.29
C VAL A 109 -15.12 27.89 4.50
N VAL A 110 -14.34 28.02 3.42
CA VAL A 110 -12.96 28.55 3.50
C VAL A 110 -12.92 29.92 4.13
N GLN A 111 -13.78 30.85 3.67
CA GLN A 111 -13.88 32.18 4.24
C GLN A 111 -14.34 32.18 5.70
N GLY A 112 -15.31 31.32 6.05
CA GLY A 112 -15.80 31.16 7.41
C GLY A 112 -14.72 30.67 8.39
N ILE A 113 -13.86 29.76 7.95
CA ILE A 113 -12.70 29.30 8.74
C ILE A 113 -11.67 30.41 8.90
N GLN A 114 -11.34 31.14 7.81
CA GLN A 114 -10.36 32.24 7.84
C GLN A 114 -10.79 33.40 8.73
N SER A 115 -12.08 33.74 8.71
CA SER A 115 -12.64 34.83 9.53
C SER A 115 -12.92 34.42 10.98
N GLY A 116 -12.82 33.14 11.32
CA GLY A 116 -13.23 32.60 12.63
C GLY A 116 -14.75 32.53 12.83
N ALA A 117 -15.56 32.74 11.79
CA ALA A 117 -17.03 32.57 11.84
C ALA A 117 -17.43 31.08 11.98
N ILE A 118 -16.58 30.15 11.47
CA ILE A 118 -16.73 28.71 11.70
C ILE A 118 -15.81 28.32 12.84
N SER A 119 -16.38 27.80 13.92
CA SER A 119 -15.61 27.35 15.09
C SER A 119 -14.90 26.02 14.80
N LEU A 120 -13.58 25.98 14.99
CA LEU A 120 -12.77 24.75 14.88
C LEU A 120 -12.74 23.96 16.20
N THR A 121 -13.41 24.43 17.25
CA THR A 121 -13.52 23.77 18.56
C THR A 121 -14.92 23.15 18.78
N SER A 122 -15.68 22.95 17.71
CA SER A 122 -17.01 22.33 17.77
C SER A 122 -17.02 20.98 17.05
N PRO A 123 -17.46 19.89 17.69
CA PRO A 123 -17.66 18.59 17.02
C PRO A 123 -18.63 18.68 15.82
N ALA A 124 -19.64 19.58 15.87
CA ALA A 124 -20.55 19.80 14.76
C ALA A 124 -19.81 20.26 13.48
N THR A 125 -18.71 21.02 13.62
CA THR A 125 -17.86 21.40 12.48
C THR A 125 -17.17 20.18 11.86
N THR A 126 -16.71 19.22 12.68
CA THR A 126 -16.15 17.95 12.16
C THR A 126 -17.21 17.18 11.37
N VAL A 127 -18.44 17.10 11.87
CA VAL A 127 -19.54 16.44 11.15
C VAL A 127 -19.84 17.16 9.82
N ALA A 128 -19.84 18.49 9.81
CA ALA A 128 -20.01 19.28 8.58
C ALA A 128 -18.88 19.04 7.57
N LEU A 129 -17.62 18.94 7.99
CA LEU A 129 -16.47 18.60 7.14
C LEU A 129 -16.57 17.18 6.57
N LEU A 130 -17.05 16.22 7.37
CA LEU A 130 -17.32 14.85 6.90
C LEU A 130 -18.44 14.81 5.85
N LYS A 131 -19.50 15.61 6.04
CA LYS A 131 -20.59 15.76 5.07
C LYS A 131 -20.11 16.27 3.71
N LEU A 132 -19.09 17.13 3.70
CA LEU A 132 -18.44 17.67 2.51
C LEU A 132 -17.39 16.69 1.90
N ASN A 133 -17.12 15.54 2.51
CA ASN A 133 -16.01 14.65 2.18
C ASN A 133 -14.64 15.35 2.22
N ALA A 134 -14.48 16.37 3.05
CA ALA A 134 -13.27 17.16 3.15
C ALA A 134 -12.22 16.56 4.10
N VAL A 135 -12.61 15.64 5.00
CA VAL A 135 -11.66 14.94 5.87
C VAL A 135 -11.01 13.79 5.09
N ILE A 136 -9.72 13.91 4.83
CA ILE A 136 -8.98 12.96 4.00
C ILE A 136 -9.00 11.57 4.65
N GLY A 137 -9.49 10.57 3.90
CA GLY A 137 -9.47 9.18 4.31
C GLY A 137 -10.54 8.76 5.30
N VAL A 138 -11.45 9.66 5.68
CA VAL A 138 -12.60 9.34 6.54
C VAL A 138 -13.89 9.63 5.78
N LYS A 139 -14.76 8.65 5.70
CA LYS A 139 -16.06 8.75 5.02
C LYS A 139 -17.18 8.75 6.04
N GLY A 140 -18.00 9.79 6.04
CA GLY A 140 -19.17 9.91 6.91
C GLY A 140 -20.47 9.84 6.11
N LEU A 141 -21.45 9.08 6.61
CA LEU A 141 -22.84 9.22 6.21
C LEU A 141 -23.52 10.17 7.20
N VAL A 142 -23.78 11.40 6.77
CA VAL A 142 -24.41 12.45 7.58
C VAL A 142 -25.82 12.67 7.09
N VAL A 143 -26.78 12.62 8.01
CA VAL A 143 -28.20 12.88 7.74
C VAL A 143 -28.64 14.12 8.50
N ASN A 144 -29.59 14.88 7.94
CA ASN A 144 -30.20 15.98 8.67
C ASN A 144 -31.25 15.42 9.64
N ALA A 145 -31.07 15.68 10.93
CA ALA A 145 -31.95 15.22 12.00
C ALA A 145 -32.92 16.33 12.48
N GLY A 146 -33.21 17.28 11.60
CA GLY A 146 -34.13 18.38 11.83
C GLY A 146 -33.40 19.69 12.20
N ASP A 147 -32.88 19.75 13.40
CA ASP A 147 -32.16 20.93 13.91
C ASP A 147 -30.65 20.83 13.84
N HIS A 148 -30.10 19.64 13.53
CA HIS A 148 -28.69 19.40 13.42
C HIS A 148 -28.37 18.29 12.40
N ASP A 149 -27.11 18.25 11.95
CA ASP A 149 -26.55 17.15 11.17
C ASP A 149 -26.08 16.02 12.11
N SER A 150 -26.46 14.77 11.82
CA SER A 150 -26.12 13.59 12.59
C SER A 150 -25.24 12.65 11.76
N LEU A 151 -24.09 12.25 12.31
CA LEU A 151 -23.20 11.26 11.71
C LEU A 151 -23.69 9.85 12.05
N VAL A 152 -24.45 9.25 11.14
CA VAL A 152 -25.05 7.91 11.39
C VAL A 152 -24.08 6.78 11.12
N ARG A 153 -23.14 6.95 10.18
CA ARG A 153 -22.12 5.96 9.88
C ARG A 153 -20.78 6.64 9.58
N VAL A 154 -19.69 5.95 9.91
CA VAL A 154 -18.33 6.38 9.59
C VAL A 154 -17.51 5.16 9.20
N GLY A 155 -16.66 5.31 8.19
CA GLY A 155 -15.68 4.33 7.74
C GLY A 155 -14.38 5.03 7.30
N ILE A 156 -13.37 4.24 6.98
CA ILE A 156 -12.08 4.75 6.49
C ILE A 156 -11.82 4.28 5.06
N THR A 157 -10.89 4.96 4.39
CA THR A 157 -10.49 4.63 3.01
C THR A 157 -8.98 4.46 2.92
N CYS A 158 -8.44 4.01 1.78
CA CYS A 158 -6.99 3.89 1.57
C CYS A 158 -6.26 5.22 1.81
N ALA A 159 -6.92 6.36 1.52
CA ALA A 159 -6.39 7.69 1.73
C ALA A 159 -6.13 8.04 3.21
N PHE A 160 -6.72 7.32 4.17
CA PHE A 160 -6.52 7.55 5.61
C PHE A 160 -5.04 7.49 6.00
N CYS A 161 -4.34 6.44 5.55
CA CYS A 161 -2.91 6.26 5.82
C CYS A 161 -2.02 6.80 4.68
N HIS A 162 -2.51 6.77 3.43
CA HIS A 162 -1.72 7.00 2.24
C HIS A 162 -2.09 8.28 1.47
N SER A 163 -2.63 9.28 2.16
CA SER A 163 -2.76 10.65 1.66
C SER A 163 -2.49 11.65 2.78
N THR A 164 -1.93 12.79 2.41
CA THR A 164 -1.74 13.93 3.31
C THR A 164 -2.25 15.20 2.64
N ALA A 165 -2.04 16.36 3.26
CA ALA A 165 -2.27 17.69 2.68
C ALA A 165 -0.96 18.45 2.56
N ASP A 166 -0.87 19.35 1.57
CA ASP A 166 0.34 20.16 1.32
C ASP A 166 0.53 21.33 2.30
N ASN A 167 -0.37 21.48 3.27
CA ASN A 167 -0.39 22.56 4.27
C ASN A 167 -0.45 23.97 3.66
N SER A 168 -0.90 24.11 2.42
CA SER A 168 -0.96 25.40 1.72
C SER A 168 -1.95 26.40 2.34
N PHE A 169 -2.90 25.92 3.13
CA PHE A 169 -3.86 26.78 3.85
C PHE A 169 -3.47 26.97 5.32
N ALA A 170 -3.22 25.87 6.04
CA ALA A 170 -2.80 25.83 7.44
C ALA A 170 -2.18 24.45 7.74
N PRO A 171 -1.49 24.25 8.87
CA PRO A 171 -0.99 22.94 9.26
C PRO A 171 -2.10 21.88 9.24
N GLY A 172 -1.94 20.83 8.43
CA GLY A 172 -2.93 19.77 8.23
C GLY A 172 -4.06 20.07 7.26
N ILE A 173 -4.11 21.28 6.70
CA ILE A 173 -5.16 21.76 5.79
C ILE A 173 -4.52 22.27 4.50
N GLY A 174 -4.92 21.74 3.35
CA GLY A 174 -4.37 22.10 2.07
C GLY A 174 -4.86 21.20 0.96
N LYS A 175 -4.17 21.20 -0.19
CA LYS A 175 -4.47 20.31 -1.29
C LYS A 175 -4.02 18.89 -0.97
N ARG A 176 -4.85 17.93 -1.34
CA ARG A 176 -4.59 16.51 -1.10
C ARG A 176 -3.42 16.00 -1.94
N LEU A 177 -2.54 15.24 -1.29
CA LEU A 177 -1.41 14.55 -1.88
C LEU A 177 -1.61 13.03 -1.74
N ASP A 178 -2.15 12.40 -2.78
CA ASP A 178 -2.39 10.96 -2.78
C ASP A 178 -1.08 10.17 -2.96
N GLY A 179 -1.00 9.02 -2.31
CA GLY A 179 0.19 8.17 -2.28
C GLY A 179 1.22 8.61 -1.24
N TRP A 180 1.12 9.82 -0.70
CA TRP A 180 2.02 10.29 0.35
C TRP A 180 1.64 9.67 1.70
N PRO A 181 2.59 9.12 2.45
CA PRO A 181 2.29 8.58 3.77
C PRO A 181 1.90 9.71 4.73
N ASN A 182 0.79 9.53 5.44
CA ASN A 182 0.40 10.48 6.48
C ASN A 182 1.24 10.24 7.75
N ARG A 183 2.36 10.93 7.86
CA ARG A 183 3.31 10.79 8.98
C ARG A 183 2.82 11.38 10.29
N ASP A 184 1.81 12.26 10.24
CA ASP A 184 1.19 12.85 11.43
C ASP A 184 0.07 11.97 11.98
N LEU A 185 -0.49 11.08 11.15
CA LEU A 185 -1.61 10.22 11.55
C LEU A 185 -1.20 9.30 12.69
N ASN A 186 -2.00 9.29 13.74
CA ASN A 186 -1.87 8.37 14.87
C ASN A 186 -3.06 7.39 14.90
N PRO A 187 -3.03 6.32 14.09
CA PRO A 187 -4.14 5.38 14.00
C PRO A 187 -4.43 4.70 15.33
N GLY A 188 -3.38 4.43 16.12
CA GLY A 188 -3.53 3.82 17.44
C GLY A 188 -4.31 4.72 18.39
N ALA A 189 -3.99 6.01 18.47
CA ALA A 189 -4.73 6.95 19.30
C ALA A 189 -6.19 7.07 18.85
N ILE A 190 -6.46 7.06 17.54
CA ILE A 190 -7.83 7.11 17.00
C ILE A 190 -8.62 5.87 17.40
N ILE A 191 -8.06 4.67 17.25
CA ILE A 191 -8.71 3.41 17.67
C ILE A 191 -8.94 3.40 19.19
N ALA A 192 -7.98 3.91 19.98
CA ALA A 192 -8.08 3.99 21.43
C ALA A 192 -9.18 4.93 21.95
N LEU A 193 -9.74 5.83 21.11
CA LEU A 193 -10.92 6.64 21.47
C LEU A 193 -12.17 5.79 21.64
N SER A 194 -12.24 4.64 20.98
CA SER A 194 -13.42 3.76 21.02
C SER A 194 -13.72 3.29 22.45
N PRO A 195 -14.99 3.36 22.90
CA PRO A 195 -15.41 2.79 24.17
C PRO A 195 -15.38 1.24 24.18
N ALA A 196 -15.36 0.60 23.00
CA ALA A 196 -15.32 -0.86 22.88
C ALA A 196 -13.93 -1.45 23.10
N VAL A 197 -12.87 -0.62 23.04
CA VAL A 197 -11.48 -1.07 23.21
C VAL A 197 -11.13 -1.13 24.69
N THR A 198 -10.60 -2.28 25.15
CA THR A 198 -10.23 -2.50 26.54
C THR A 198 -9.03 -1.64 26.97
N PRO A 199 -8.84 -1.36 28.28
CA PRO A 199 -7.70 -0.58 28.75
C PRO A 199 -6.34 -1.15 28.33
N GLY A 200 -6.19 -2.48 28.32
CA GLY A 200 -4.95 -3.15 27.87
C GLY A 200 -4.67 -2.91 26.38
N GLN A 201 -5.69 -3.02 25.54
CA GLN A 201 -5.57 -2.73 24.11
C GLN A 201 -5.28 -1.24 23.86
N LYS A 202 -5.96 -0.33 24.61
CA LYS A 202 -5.68 1.13 24.51
C LYS A 202 -4.23 1.45 24.81
N ALA A 203 -3.63 0.79 25.81
CA ALA A 203 -2.22 0.98 26.14
C ALA A 203 -1.31 0.59 24.96
N VAL A 204 -1.59 -0.52 24.28
CA VAL A 204 -0.84 -0.96 23.10
C VAL A 204 -1.04 0.03 21.95
N TYR A 205 -2.28 0.35 21.59
CA TYR A 205 -2.58 1.26 20.49
C TYR A 205 -1.93 2.64 20.70
N ASN A 206 -2.01 3.22 21.90
CA ASN A 206 -1.39 4.50 22.23
C ASN A 206 0.15 4.46 22.19
N SER A 207 0.78 3.29 22.29
CA SER A 207 2.24 3.14 22.19
C SER A 207 2.79 3.27 20.77
N TRP A 208 1.95 3.18 19.74
CA TRP A 208 2.42 3.21 18.36
C TRP A 208 2.95 4.58 17.92
N GLY A 209 2.25 5.65 18.33
CA GLY A 209 2.61 7.03 17.97
C GLY A 209 2.23 7.40 16.55
N ALA A 210 2.54 8.66 16.19
CA ALA A 210 2.24 9.21 14.88
C ALA A 210 3.05 8.53 13.77
N GLY A 211 2.43 8.39 12.59
CA GLY A 211 3.04 7.83 11.39
C GLY A 211 3.31 6.34 11.43
N LYS A 212 2.79 5.63 12.42
CA LYS A 212 3.03 4.19 12.62
C LYS A 212 1.74 3.41 12.78
N TYR A 213 1.77 2.16 12.30
CA TYR A 213 0.69 1.20 12.41
C TYR A 213 1.23 -0.23 12.46
N ASP A 214 0.60 -1.11 13.23
CA ASP A 214 0.94 -2.53 13.24
C ASP A 214 -0.16 -3.34 12.54
N PRO A 215 0.03 -3.70 11.26
CA PRO A 215 -0.99 -4.44 10.50
C PRO A 215 -1.10 -5.92 10.90
N ARG A 216 -0.31 -6.40 11.86
CA ARG A 216 -0.32 -7.82 12.30
C ARG A 216 -0.80 -8.01 13.72
N TYR A 217 -0.84 -6.94 14.52
CA TYR A 217 -1.20 -7.00 15.94
C TYR A 217 -2.54 -7.69 16.19
N ASN A 218 -3.53 -7.48 15.33
CA ASN A 218 -4.86 -8.09 15.45
C ASN A 218 -4.85 -9.63 15.33
N PHE A 219 -3.79 -10.21 14.79
CA PHE A 219 -3.69 -11.65 14.53
C PHE A 219 -2.70 -12.36 15.46
N ASP A 220 -1.58 -11.73 15.75
CA ASP A 220 -0.51 -12.38 16.55
C ASP A 220 -0.35 -11.80 17.96
N GLY A 221 -1.03 -10.69 18.27
CA GLY A 221 -0.97 -10.04 19.59
C GLY A 221 0.39 -9.43 19.93
N GLN A 222 1.33 -9.38 18.96
CA GLN A 222 2.67 -8.85 19.17
C GLN A 222 2.71 -7.38 18.79
N ASN A 223 3.22 -6.52 19.68
CA ASN A 223 3.33 -5.09 19.45
C ASN A 223 4.63 -4.76 18.71
N GLY A 224 4.54 -4.40 17.43
CA GLY A 224 5.68 -4.04 16.58
C GLY A 224 5.24 -3.12 15.44
N PRO A 225 4.87 -1.85 15.76
CA PRO A 225 4.34 -0.94 14.76
C PRO A 225 5.41 -0.54 13.75
N GLN A 226 4.98 -0.44 12.50
CA GLN A 226 5.80 -0.07 11.35
C GLN A 226 5.45 1.33 10.89
N VAL A 227 6.44 2.01 10.34
CA VAL A 227 6.23 3.31 9.69
C VAL A 227 5.30 3.14 8.49
N ILE A 228 4.25 3.96 8.39
CA ILE A 228 3.34 3.96 7.24
C ILE A 228 4.16 4.25 5.98
N PRO A 229 4.23 3.34 5.00
CA PRO A 229 5.05 3.52 3.81
C PRO A 229 4.37 4.43 2.77
N PRO A 230 5.13 5.03 1.82
CA PRO A 230 4.54 5.65 0.66
C PRO A 230 3.82 4.63 -0.23
N ALA A 231 2.74 5.07 -0.89
CA ALA A 231 1.99 4.30 -1.89
C ALA A 231 2.13 4.92 -3.29
N TYR A 232 3.22 5.64 -3.54
CA TYR A 232 3.61 6.15 -4.86
C TYR A 232 4.92 5.50 -5.34
N GLY A 233 5.25 5.67 -6.62
CA GLY A 233 6.49 5.16 -7.21
C GLY A 233 6.57 3.63 -7.25
N LEU A 234 5.43 2.95 -7.22
CA LEU A 234 5.33 1.49 -7.14
C LEU A 234 5.36 0.82 -8.51
N GLU A 235 5.29 1.59 -9.61
CA GLU A 235 5.34 1.03 -10.96
C GLU A 235 6.61 0.20 -11.17
N GLY A 236 6.43 -1.02 -11.70
CA GLY A 236 7.51 -1.97 -11.96
C GLY A 236 8.08 -2.66 -10.72
N ILE A 237 7.47 -2.46 -9.54
CA ILE A 237 7.89 -3.14 -8.32
C ILE A 237 6.89 -4.25 -8.00
N HIS A 238 7.39 -5.49 -8.00
CA HIS A 238 6.74 -6.65 -7.44
C HIS A 238 7.19 -6.82 -5.99
N ARG A 239 6.57 -7.71 -5.23
CA ARG A 239 6.87 -7.92 -3.81
C ARG A 239 6.73 -6.64 -2.99
N ILE A 240 5.49 -6.30 -2.76
CA ILE A 240 5.09 -5.12 -1.98
C ILE A 240 5.26 -5.40 -0.48
N THR A 241 5.23 -4.39 0.34
CA THR A 241 5.49 -4.38 1.79
C THR A 241 6.97 -4.48 2.15
N VAL A 242 7.29 -4.16 3.40
CA VAL A 242 8.66 -4.24 3.93
C VAL A 242 9.21 -5.67 3.94
N THR A 243 8.32 -6.66 4.01
CA THR A 243 8.67 -8.09 4.04
C THR A 243 8.44 -8.79 2.69
N GLY A 244 7.98 -8.08 1.67
CA GLY A 244 7.76 -8.65 0.35
C GLY A 244 6.70 -9.75 0.31
N ASP A 245 5.70 -9.69 1.20
CA ASP A 245 4.67 -10.74 1.33
C ASP A 245 3.75 -10.85 0.13
N GLY A 246 3.45 -9.74 -0.53
CA GLY A 246 2.59 -9.70 -1.71
C GLY A 246 3.39 -9.59 -2.99
N GLU A 247 2.95 -10.29 -4.04
CA GLU A 247 3.58 -10.21 -5.35
C GLU A 247 3.27 -8.90 -6.07
N ASP A 248 2.12 -8.30 -5.75
CA ASP A 248 1.69 -7.01 -6.28
C ASP A 248 0.91 -6.18 -5.24
N VAL A 249 0.57 -4.95 -5.61
CA VAL A 249 -0.15 -4.04 -4.71
C VAL A 249 -1.59 -4.50 -4.44
N ALA A 250 -2.23 -5.25 -5.36
CA ALA A 250 -3.58 -5.75 -5.18
C ALA A 250 -3.68 -6.79 -4.05
N TYR A 251 -2.64 -7.63 -3.88
CA TYR A 251 -2.55 -8.54 -2.73
C TYR A 251 -2.63 -7.78 -1.41
N TRP A 252 -1.82 -6.70 -1.28
CA TRP A 252 -1.79 -5.91 -0.05
C TRP A 252 -3.06 -5.08 0.14
N ASN A 253 -3.63 -4.54 -0.94
CA ASN A 253 -4.92 -3.85 -0.88
C ASN A 253 -6.02 -4.78 -0.34
N ARG A 254 -6.07 -6.03 -0.82
CA ARG A 254 -7.00 -7.03 -0.30
C ARG A 254 -6.74 -7.33 1.18
N TYR A 255 -5.47 -7.53 1.56
CA TYR A 255 -5.10 -7.74 2.96
C TYR A 255 -5.64 -6.61 3.83
N VAL A 256 -5.27 -5.37 3.53
CA VAL A 256 -5.67 -4.20 4.34
C VAL A 256 -7.18 -4.00 4.32
N GLY A 257 -7.81 -4.05 3.14
CA GLY A 257 -9.25 -3.86 3.00
C GLY A 257 -10.07 -4.84 3.84
N VAL A 258 -9.70 -6.13 3.82
CA VAL A 258 -10.42 -7.17 4.58
C VAL A 258 -10.04 -7.18 6.06
N THR A 259 -8.73 -7.06 6.38
CA THR A 259 -8.23 -7.42 7.72
C THR A 259 -8.01 -6.22 8.63
N GLN A 260 -7.76 -5.03 8.08
CA GLN A 260 -7.46 -3.82 8.85
C GLN A 260 -8.60 -2.79 8.79
N MET A 261 -9.18 -2.59 7.63
CA MET A 261 -10.39 -1.78 7.48
C MET A 261 -11.63 -2.54 7.95
N HIS A 262 -11.61 -3.88 7.92
CA HIS A 262 -12.76 -4.76 8.16
C HIS A 262 -13.85 -4.67 7.10
N GLY A 263 -13.46 -4.31 5.88
CA GLY A 263 -14.36 -4.30 4.72
C GLY A 263 -14.83 -5.70 4.30
N HIS A 264 -15.86 -5.74 3.48
CA HIS A 264 -16.51 -6.96 3.03
C HIS A 264 -15.66 -7.67 1.97
N GLY A 265 -15.10 -8.82 2.32
CA GLY A 265 -14.26 -9.61 1.43
C GLY A 265 -13.65 -10.82 2.13
N VAL A 266 -12.79 -11.54 1.42
CA VAL A 266 -12.06 -12.70 1.95
C VAL A 266 -10.56 -12.47 1.80
N PHE A 267 -9.81 -12.77 2.86
CA PHE A 267 -8.36 -12.86 2.81
C PHE A 267 -7.87 -14.09 3.59
N SER A 268 -6.98 -14.85 2.96
CA SER A 268 -6.36 -16.02 3.60
C SER A 268 -4.85 -16.05 3.29
N GLU A 269 -4.04 -16.17 4.35
CA GLU A 269 -2.60 -16.41 4.28
C GLU A 269 -2.21 -17.49 5.30
N PRO A 270 -2.23 -18.76 4.90
CA PRO A 270 -2.02 -19.89 5.80
C PRO A 270 -0.66 -19.87 6.50
N ARG A 271 0.39 -19.31 5.86
CA ARG A 271 1.76 -19.22 6.43
C ARG A 271 1.83 -18.34 7.68
N THR A 272 0.89 -17.41 7.84
CA THR A 272 0.77 -16.52 9.01
C THR A 272 -0.45 -16.84 9.85
N GLY A 273 -1.25 -17.83 9.49
CA GLY A 273 -2.48 -18.18 10.18
C GLY A 273 -3.63 -17.19 9.98
N VAL A 274 -3.49 -16.20 9.09
CA VAL A 274 -4.55 -15.23 8.82
C VAL A 274 -5.59 -15.85 7.92
N ASN A 275 -6.85 -15.86 8.37
CA ASN A 275 -8.00 -16.30 7.60
C ASN A 275 -9.22 -15.49 8.02
N VAL A 276 -9.64 -14.57 7.18
CA VAL A 276 -10.77 -13.65 7.42
C VAL A 276 -11.77 -13.77 6.30
N ASN A 277 -13.05 -13.93 6.66
CA ASN A 277 -14.15 -13.96 5.71
C ASN A 277 -15.27 -13.04 6.21
N ASN A 278 -15.41 -11.88 5.58
CA ASN A 278 -16.44 -10.87 5.85
C ASN A 278 -17.50 -10.84 4.73
N THR A 279 -17.78 -11.98 4.09
CA THR A 279 -18.78 -12.09 3.01
C THR A 279 -20.05 -12.80 3.50
N PRO A 280 -21.18 -12.63 2.79
CA PRO A 280 -21.51 -11.68 1.73
C PRO A 280 -21.77 -10.26 2.25
N PRO A 281 -21.68 -9.20 1.41
CA PRO A 281 -21.18 -9.20 0.03
C PRO A 281 -19.66 -9.26 -0.05
N ASP A 282 -19.08 -9.37 -1.29
CA ASP A 282 -17.66 -9.08 -1.56
C ASP A 282 -17.59 -7.72 -2.27
N ASP A 283 -17.22 -6.70 -1.53
CA ASP A 283 -17.11 -5.32 -2.01
C ASP A 283 -15.69 -4.95 -2.45
N ILE A 284 -14.73 -5.88 -2.36
CA ILE A 284 -13.31 -5.62 -2.60
C ILE A 284 -12.83 -6.19 -3.94
N THR A 285 -13.11 -7.46 -4.22
CA THR A 285 -12.46 -8.19 -5.32
C THR A 285 -12.59 -7.50 -6.67
N ALA A 286 -13.78 -7.03 -7.03
CA ALA A 286 -14.04 -6.38 -8.31
C ALA A 286 -13.36 -5.00 -8.44
N LYS A 287 -12.97 -4.37 -7.34
CA LYS A 287 -12.37 -3.03 -7.29
C LYS A 287 -10.85 -3.05 -7.36
N LEU A 288 -10.21 -4.18 -7.06
CA LEU A 288 -8.74 -4.29 -6.98
C LEU A 288 -8.02 -3.90 -8.27
N PRO A 289 -8.47 -4.27 -9.49
CA PRO A 289 -7.78 -3.88 -10.71
C PRO A 289 -7.72 -2.35 -10.91
N ALA A 290 -8.81 -1.64 -10.66
CA ALA A 290 -8.87 -0.19 -10.77
C ALA A 290 -8.02 0.48 -9.69
N LEU A 291 -8.11 0.04 -8.46
CA LEU A 291 -7.31 0.54 -7.34
C LEU A 291 -5.80 0.37 -7.61
N GLN A 292 -5.39 -0.81 -8.09
CA GLN A 292 -4.00 -1.08 -8.47
C GLN A 292 -3.55 -0.16 -9.60
N ALA A 293 -4.35 0.00 -10.67
CA ALA A 293 -4.02 0.88 -11.78
C ALA A 293 -3.77 2.32 -11.31
N TYR A 294 -4.61 2.82 -10.40
CA TYR A 294 -4.42 4.14 -9.82
C TYR A 294 -3.13 4.25 -8.99
N GLN A 295 -2.88 3.33 -8.07
CA GLN A 295 -1.69 3.37 -7.22
C GLN A 295 -0.39 3.25 -8.02
N LEU A 296 -0.36 2.43 -9.08
CA LEU A 296 0.80 2.31 -9.97
C LEU A 296 1.00 3.58 -10.82
N SER A 297 -0.06 4.37 -11.08
CA SER A 297 0.05 5.66 -11.78
C SER A 297 0.61 6.80 -10.93
N LEU A 298 0.69 6.64 -9.60
CA LEU A 298 1.19 7.65 -8.70
C LEU A 298 2.71 7.76 -8.78
N ALA A 299 3.21 8.81 -9.41
CA ALA A 299 4.64 9.08 -9.49
C ALA A 299 5.21 9.50 -8.14
N ALA A 300 6.45 9.09 -7.86
CA ALA A 300 7.19 9.62 -6.71
C ALA A 300 7.45 11.12 -6.87
N PRO A 301 7.27 11.93 -5.82
CA PRO A 301 7.49 13.36 -5.90
C PRO A 301 8.97 13.70 -6.08
N ALA A 302 9.25 14.64 -6.97
CA ALA A 302 10.59 15.21 -7.10
C ALA A 302 10.98 15.99 -5.83
N PRO A 303 12.27 15.99 -5.46
CA PRO A 303 12.73 16.80 -4.33
C PRO A 303 12.50 18.29 -4.57
N PRO A 304 12.18 19.08 -3.53
CA PRO A 304 12.00 20.51 -3.66
C PRO A 304 13.25 21.20 -4.24
N SER A 305 13.04 22.24 -5.04
CA SER A 305 14.15 23.01 -5.59
C SER A 305 15.02 23.57 -4.47
N GLY A 306 16.35 23.38 -4.57
CA GLY A 306 17.31 23.85 -3.56
C GLY A 306 17.39 23.02 -2.27
N SER A 307 16.69 21.87 -2.19
CA SER A 307 16.72 21.01 -0.99
C SER A 307 18.01 20.20 -0.84
N PHE A 308 18.86 20.15 -1.86
CA PHE A 308 20.16 19.48 -1.85
C PHE A 308 21.18 20.24 -2.71
N ASP A 309 22.49 19.97 -2.49
CA ASP A 309 23.59 20.45 -3.32
C ASP A 309 23.80 19.50 -4.51
N PRO A 310 23.58 19.94 -5.75
CA PRO A 310 23.73 19.07 -6.93
C PRO A 310 25.16 18.57 -7.14
N ALA A 311 26.19 19.39 -6.86
CA ALA A 311 27.56 19.00 -7.04
C ALA A 311 27.99 17.94 -6.00
N ALA A 312 27.56 18.09 -4.76
CA ALA A 312 27.75 17.09 -3.72
C ALA A 312 26.95 15.81 -4.01
N ALA A 313 25.74 15.93 -4.55
CA ALA A 313 24.92 14.78 -4.94
C ALA A 313 25.60 13.94 -6.03
N GLU A 314 26.22 14.56 -7.04
CA GLU A 314 26.99 13.81 -8.06
C GLU A 314 28.18 13.05 -7.45
N ARG A 315 28.91 13.65 -6.48
CA ARG A 315 29.95 12.91 -5.75
C ARG A 315 29.36 11.80 -4.89
N GLY A 316 28.24 12.05 -4.24
CA GLY A 316 27.48 11.07 -3.43
C GLY A 316 27.01 9.87 -4.23
N LYS A 317 26.62 10.07 -5.49
CA LYS A 317 26.27 9.00 -6.44
C LYS A 317 27.44 8.03 -6.66
N LEU A 318 28.65 8.54 -6.74
CA LEU A 318 29.86 7.70 -6.84
C LEU A 318 30.12 6.92 -5.54
N VAL A 319 29.87 7.55 -4.38
CA VAL A 319 29.95 6.86 -3.09
C VAL A 319 28.89 5.76 -3.00
N PHE A 320 27.65 6.04 -3.40
CA PHE A 320 26.52 5.08 -3.41
C PHE A 320 26.85 3.83 -4.24
N ALA A 321 27.42 4.00 -5.43
CA ALA A 321 27.78 2.91 -6.31
C ALA A 321 29.08 2.18 -5.88
N GLY A 322 30.03 2.90 -5.26
CA GLY A 322 31.36 2.42 -4.91
C GLY A 322 31.52 2.08 -3.43
N ALA A 323 32.18 2.95 -2.67
CA ALA A 323 32.56 2.72 -1.28
C ALA A 323 31.38 2.45 -0.34
N GLY A 324 30.22 3.04 -0.61
CA GLY A 324 28.98 2.84 0.15
C GLY A 324 28.29 1.50 -0.13
N LYS A 325 28.63 0.82 -1.23
CA LYS A 325 28.05 -0.49 -1.64
C LYS A 325 26.52 -0.51 -1.72
N CYS A 326 25.85 0.64 -1.73
CA CYS A 326 24.38 0.74 -1.66
C CYS A 326 23.72 0.15 -2.92
N ALA A 327 24.33 0.38 -4.10
CA ALA A 327 23.82 -0.13 -5.38
C ALA A 327 23.80 -1.67 -5.50
N GLN A 328 24.41 -2.40 -4.56
CA GLN A 328 24.34 -3.88 -4.54
C GLN A 328 22.92 -4.40 -4.27
N CYS A 329 22.13 -3.64 -3.50
CA CYS A 329 20.73 -3.95 -3.19
C CYS A 329 19.80 -2.88 -3.77
N HIS A 330 20.13 -1.60 -3.62
CA HIS A 330 19.35 -0.49 -4.17
C HIS A 330 19.71 -0.24 -5.64
N SER A 331 19.27 -1.13 -6.53
CA SER A 331 19.63 -1.15 -7.96
C SER A 331 18.44 -0.82 -8.88
N GLY A 332 18.75 -0.56 -10.15
CA GLY A 332 17.75 -0.23 -11.17
C GLY A 332 17.08 1.12 -10.95
N SER A 333 16.07 1.43 -11.75
CA SER A 333 15.37 2.73 -11.76
C SER A 333 14.51 2.97 -10.51
N ALA A 334 14.14 1.92 -9.79
CA ALA A 334 13.39 1.99 -8.54
C ALA A 334 14.30 1.90 -7.29
N PHE A 335 15.61 1.72 -7.48
CA PHE A 335 16.58 1.55 -6.39
C PHE A 335 16.19 0.41 -5.43
N THR A 336 15.84 -0.75 -5.99
CA THR A 336 15.50 -1.96 -5.22
C THR A 336 15.80 -3.21 -6.04
N ASP A 337 16.22 -4.26 -5.38
CA ASP A 337 16.35 -5.61 -5.95
C ASP A 337 15.16 -6.51 -5.59
N ALA A 338 14.07 -5.95 -5.07
CA ALA A 338 12.90 -6.69 -4.59
C ALA A 338 12.29 -7.64 -5.61
N ASN A 339 12.36 -7.30 -6.91
CA ASN A 339 11.86 -8.17 -7.99
C ASN A 339 12.72 -9.42 -8.20
N ILE A 340 13.95 -9.43 -7.67
CA ILE A 340 14.93 -10.50 -7.84
C ILE A 340 15.01 -11.34 -6.58
N ARG A 341 15.18 -10.70 -5.41
CA ARG A 341 15.40 -11.39 -4.14
C ARG A 341 14.82 -10.64 -2.94
N LEU A 342 14.69 -11.37 -1.84
CA LEU A 342 14.47 -10.84 -0.49
C LEU A 342 15.72 -11.11 0.35
N HIS A 343 15.84 -10.41 1.48
CA HIS A 343 16.99 -10.46 2.36
C HIS A 343 16.65 -11.07 3.71
N ALA A 344 17.54 -11.90 4.22
CA ALA A 344 17.39 -12.42 5.59
C ALA A 344 17.52 -11.29 6.61
N PRO A 345 16.90 -11.40 7.81
CA PRO A 345 17.07 -10.41 8.88
C PRO A 345 18.54 -10.08 9.21
N SER A 346 19.44 -11.05 9.13
CA SER A 346 20.87 -10.85 9.35
C SER A 346 21.58 -10.00 8.30
N GLU A 347 20.97 -9.81 7.13
CA GLU A 347 21.55 -9.00 6.05
C GLU A 347 21.15 -7.52 6.13
N VAL A 348 20.10 -7.17 6.88
CA VAL A 348 19.58 -5.80 6.94
C VAL A 348 20.13 -5.02 8.13
N VAL A 349 20.32 -3.71 7.94
CA VAL A 349 20.96 -2.84 8.94
C VAL A 349 20.03 -2.41 10.07
N SER A 350 18.72 -2.51 9.89
CA SER A 350 17.71 -2.22 10.90
C SER A 350 17.53 -3.34 11.93
N GLU A 351 18.18 -4.47 11.76
CA GLU A 351 18.19 -5.60 12.69
C GLU A 351 19.50 -5.65 13.51
N PRO A 352 19.50 -6.15 14.75
CA PRO A 352 18.29 -6.56 15.49
C PRO A 352 17.39 -5.37 15.82
N GLU A 353 16.09 -5.64 15.93
CA GLU A 353 15.15 -4.60 16.34
C GLU A 353 15.42 -4.16 17.81
N PRO A 354 15.07 -2.91 18.17
CA PRO A 354 15.22 -2.45 19.55
C PRO A 354 14.45 -3.32 20.53
N GLY A 355 15.11 -3.68 21.64
CA GLY A 355 14.54 -4.54 22.66
C GLY A 355 14.62 -6.04 22.33
N SER A 356 13.82 -6.85 23.02
CA SER A 356 13.75 -8.30 22.83
C SER A 356 12.61 -8.73 21.90
N ALA A 357 12.04 -7.79 21.13
CA ALA A 357 10.95 -8.09 20.22
C ALA A 357 11.41 -9.03 19.10
N PRO A 358 10.57 -9.97 18.66
CA PRO A 358 10.84 -10.73 17.46
C PRO A 358 10.98 -9.80 16.26
N SER A 359 11.90 -10.12 15.35
CA SER A 359 12.02 -9.41 14.07
C SER A 359 10.67 -9.33 13.36
N TYR A 360 10.31 -8.17 12.83
CA TYR A 360 9.07 -8.02 12.08
C TYR A 360 8.96 -9.03 10.93
N ALA A 361 10.10 -9.36 10.29
CA ALA A 361 10.14 -10.41 9.28
C ALA A 361 9.65 -11.76 9.84
N SER A 362 9.97 -12.12 11.08
CA SER A 362 9.53 -13.39 11.69
C SER A 362 8.00 -13.55 11.78
N ARG A 363 7.28 -12.44 11.75
CA ARG A 363 5.80 -12.34 11.77
C ARG A 363 5.20 -12.37 10.36
N SER A 364 6.02 -12.44 9.31
CA SER A 364 5.62 -12.36 7.91
C SER A 364 5.54 -13.74 7.24
N ALA A 365 4.84 -13.82 6.11
CA ALA A 365 4.76 -15.03 5.30
C ALA A 365 6.11 -15.43 4.70
N THR A 366 6.95 -14.47 4.36
CA THR A 366 8.26 -14.68 3.72
C THR A 366 9.38 -14.96 4.71
N LYS A 367 9.26 -14.53 5.97
CA LYS A 367 10.35 -14.49 6.97
C LYS A 367 11.57 -13.66 6.53
N MET A 368 11.40 -12.80 5.54
CA MET A 368 12.47 -12.03 4.89
C MET A 368 12.11 -10.55 4.83
N TYR A 369 13.07 -9.73 4.46
CA TYR A 369 12.89 -8.30 4.18
C TYR A 369 13.07 -7.99 2.70
N ARG A 370 12.36 -6.98 2.23
CA ARG A 370 12.52 -6.36 0.92
C ARG A 370 13.49 -5.18 1.04
N THR A 371 14.38 -5.00 0.06
CA THR A 371 15.08 -3.73 -0.13
C THR A 371 14.06 -2.64 -0.44
N ALA A 372 13.98 -1.60 0.39
CA ALA A 372 13.06 -0.48 0.18
C ALA A 372 13.41 0.28 -1.11
N PRO A 373 12.44 0.61 -1.97
CA PRO A 373 12.66 1.56 -3.07
C PRO A 373 13.05 2.92 -2.53
N LEU A 374 13.90 3.66 -3.26
CA LEU A 374 14.36 4.99 -2.81
C LEU A 374 13.74 6.16 -3.59
N ARG A 375 12.76 5.92 -4.46
CA ARG A 375 12.04 7.00 -5.15
C ARG A 375 11.30 7.89 -4.14
N GLY A 376 11.52 9.20 -4.20
CA GLY A 376 10.93 10.16 -3.27
C GLY A 376 11.47 10.06 -1.83
N LEU A 377 12.70 9.53 -1.67
CA LEU A 377 13.30 9.24 -0.37
C LEU A 377 13.37 10.46 0.56
N TRP A 378 13.55 11.65 0.01
CA TRP A 378 13.69 12.91 0.75
C TRP A 378 12.54 13.19 1.75
N GLN A 379 11.34 12.63 1.49
CA GLN A 379 10.16 12.83 2.35
C GLN A 379 9.80 11.60 3.20
N HIS A 380 10.63 10.53 3.22
CA HIS A 380 10.31 9.27 3.91
C HIS A 380 10.57 9.27 5.42
N ALA A 381 11.16 10.33 5.98
CA ALA A 381 11.48 10.36 7.42
C ALA A 381 10.25 10.04 8.31
N PRO A 382 10.43 9.28 9.43
CA PRO A 382 11.65 8.58 9.83
C PRO A 382 11.91 7.34 8.97
N TYR A 383 13.16 6.95 8.86
CA TYR A 383 13.64 5.88 7.99
C TYR A 383 13.71 4.53 8.69
N PHE A 384 13.92 3.47 7.88
CA PHE A 384 13.74 2.07 8.19
C PHE A 384 12.27 1.72 8.49
N HIS A 385 11.96 0.42 8.48
CA HIS A 385 10.59 -0.05 8.67
C HIS A 385 10.00 0.32 10.04
N ASN A 386 10.84 0.41 11.06
CA ASN A 386 10.46 0.74 12.44
C ASN A 386 10.67 2.23 12.81
N GLY A 387 11.25 3.04 11.90
CA GLY A 387 11.50 4.47 12.10
C GLY A 387 12.68 4.78 13.05
N THR A 388 13.64 3.87 13.20
CA THR A 388 14.78 4.05 14.12
C THR A 388 15.81 5.07 13.64
N ALA A 389 15.82 5.45 12.37
CA ALA A 389 16.68 6.50 11.85
C ALA A 389 15.86 7.76 11.55
N PRO A 390 16.00 8.85 12.33
CA PRO A 390 15.18 10.05 12.16
C PRO A 390 15.56 10.86 10.91
N THR A 391 16.80 10.76 10.42
CA THR A 391 17.31 11.54 9.29
C THR A 391 18.12 10.68 8.33
N LEU A 392 18.42 11.19 7.12
CA LEU A 392 19.31 10.52 6.15
C LEU A 392 20.73 10.44 6.65
N GLU A 393 21.17 11.41 7.43
CA GLU A 393 22.48 11.39 8.10
C GLU A 393 22.56 10.18 9.05
N ALA A 394 21.54 9.96 9.88
CA ALA A 394 21.45 8.78 10.76
C ALA A 394 21.42 7.47 9.97
N VAL A 395 20.73 7.42 8.83
CA VAL A 395 20.74 6.25 7.93
C VAL A 395 22.16 5.93 7.48
N VAL A 396 22.88 6.92 6.98
CA VAL A 396 24.26 6.74 6.48
C VAL A 396 25.20 6.29 7.60
N GLU A 397 25.10 6.86 8.81
CA GLU A 397 25.90 6.45 9.97
C GLU A 397 25.63 4.99 10.38
N ILE A 398 24.36 4.57 10.39
CA ILE A 398 23.97 3.19 10.71
C ILE A 398 24.52 2.21 9.67
N TYR A 399 24.42 2.54 8.38
CA TYR A 399 24.99 1.72 7.31
C TYR A 399 26.51 1.63 7.42
N ASP A 400 27.21 2.76 7.62
CA ASP A 400 28.65 2.80 7.76
C ASP A 400 29.12 1.90 8.91
N ALA A 401 28.49 2.04 10.09
CA ALA A 401 28.83 1.26 11.27
C ALA A 401 28.51 -0.25 11.10
N ARG A 402 27.29 -0.57 10.65
CA ARG A 402 26.82 -1.97 10.57
C ARG A 402 27.49 -2.77 9.45
N LYS A 403 27.85 -2.12 8.35
CA LYS A 403 28.51 -2.76 7.19
C LYS A 403 30.02 -2.53 7.16
N SER A 404 30.56 -1.84 8.17
CA SER A 404 32.02 -1.51 8.28
C SER A 404 32.55 -0.92 6.98
N LEU A 405 31.86 0.13 6.46
CA LEU A 405 32.19 0.72 5.17
C LEU A 405 33.44 1.61 5.24
N GLY A 406 33.70 2.25 6.37
CA GLY A 406 34.86 3.14 6.59
C GLY A 406 34.76 4.42 5.78
N LEU A 407 33.57 4.99 5.61
CA LEU A 407 33.34 6.22 4.85
C LEU A 407 33.94 7.43 5.56
N THR A 408 34.63 8.29 4.83
CA THR A 408 35.08 9.59 5.35
C THR A 408 33.90 10.52 5.63
N ALA A 409 34.10 11.55 6.47
CA ALA A 409 33.06 12.54 6.75
C ALA A 409 32.51 13.20 5.46
N GLN A 410 33.42 13.52 4.50
CA GLN A 410 33.03 14.09 3.22
C GLN A 410 32.18 13.12 2.39
N GLN A 411 32.55 11.84 2.33
CA GLN A 411 31.77 10.83 1.60
C GLN A 411 30.39 10.66 2.19
N LYS A 412 30.26 10.68 3.52
CA LYS A 412 28.95 10.62 4.19
C LYS A 412 28.09 11.84 3.85
N ALA A 413 28.67 13.04 3.90
CA ALA A 413 27.97 14.27 3.57
C ALA A 413 27.50 14.29 2.11
N ASP A 414 28.37 13.91 1.17
CA ASP A 414 28.03 13.82 -0.26
C ASP A 414 26.96 12.76 -0.52
N LEU A 415 27.04 11.60 0.14
CA LEU A 415 26.04 10.52 0.03
C LEU A 415 24.67 10.99 0.51
N VAL A 416 24.58 11.76 1.60
CA VAL A 416 23.32 12.34 2.08
C VAL A 416 22.71 13.27 1.03
N GLN A 417 23.54 14.12 0.34
CA GLN A 417 23.02 14.98 -0.72
C GLN A 417 22.47 14.17 -1.90
N TYR A 418 23.12 13.07 -2.26
CA TYR A 418 22.60 12.17 -3.27
C TYR A 418 21.28 11.53 -2.86
N LEU A 419 21.18 11.03 -1.62
CA LEU A 419 19.92 10.44 -1.11
C LEU A 419 18.78 11.47 -1.06
N LYS A 420 19.07 12.75 -0.78
CA LYS A 420 18.09 13.84 -0.85
C LYS A 420 17.63 14.14 -2.29
N SER A 421 18.42 13.78 -3.29
CA SER A 421 18.10 14.01 -4.70
C SER A 421 17.21 12.92 -5.31
N LEU A 422 16.98 11.80 -4.61
CA LEU A 422 16.16 10.67 -5.02
C LEU A 422 14.71 10.89 -4.62
#